data_478580d95e5add01264cbb03842c0716
#
_entry.id   478580d95e5add01264cbb03842c0716
#
_cell.length_a   1.000
_cell.length_b   1.000
_cell.length_c   1.000
_cell.angle_alpha   90.00
_cell.angle_beta   90.00
_cell.angle_gamma   90.00
#
_symmetry.space_group_name_H-M   'P 1'
#
loop_
_entity.id
_entity.type
_entity.pdbx_description
1 polymer ?
#
loop_
_entity_poly.entity_id
_entity_poly.type
_entity_poly.pdbx_seq_one_letter_code
_entity_poly.pdbx_strand_id
1 'polypeptide(L)'
;MKRLIGIFVTLVGGLVGTAVLAGDVTLESVPPVVVKTVPEAGTADVDPKLAEIKVTFSKDMQDGGWSWAIYTKESFPTMDGKPKYQDKRTCVLPVKLEPGKTYAIWVNSDKSALFKDTGGRSAVPYLLVFKTKK
;
A
#
# COMPACT_ATOMS: atom_id res chain seq x y z
N MET A 1 33.61 -1.14 -43.24
CA MET A 1 33.96 -1.32 -42.81
C MET A 1 33.75 -1.23 -42.62
N LYS A 2 33.43 -1.12 -42.47
CA LYS A 2 33.46 -1.13 -42.02
C LYS A 2 32.97 -1.02 -41.43
N ARG A 3 32.73 -0.88 -41.37
CA ARG A 3 32.59 -0.82 -40.63
C ARG A 3 32.07 -0.70 -40.00
N LEU A 4 31.84 -0.73 -39.82
CA LEU A 4 31.70 -0.67 -39.00
C LEU A 4 31.06 -0.48 -38.57
N ILE A 5 30.93 -0.40 -38.78
CA ILE A 5 30.62 -0.35 -38.10
C ILE A 5 29.98 -0.22 -37.54
N GLY A 6 29.75 -0.07 -37.78
CA GLY A 6 29.58 -0.14 -36.98
C GLY A 6 28.80 -0.01 -36.50
N ILE A 7 28.90 0.16 -36.50
CA ILE A 7 28.47 0.16 -35.79
C ILE A 7 27.79 0.35 -35.36
N PHE A 8 27.64 0.53 -35.29
CA PHE A 8 27.41 0.58 -34.58
C PHE A 8 26.67 0.71 -34.16
N VAL A 9 26.56 0.80 -34.33
CA VAL A 9 26.23 0.70 -33.58
C VAL A 9 25.44 0.80 -33.12
N THR A 10 25.36 0.78 -33.22
CA THR A 10 25.07 0.62 -32.53
C THR A 10 24.48 0.68 -32.02
N LEU A 11 24.45 0.80 -31.95
CA LEU A 11 24.26 0.72 -31.20
C LEU A 11 23.56 0.84 -30.96
N VAL A 12 23.36 0.89 -31.19
CA VAL A 12 22.99 0.80 -30.62
C VAL A 12 22.26 0.82 -30.30
N GLY A 13 21.91 0.99 -30.54
CA GLY A 13 21.61 0.68 -29.89
C GLY A 13 21.05 0.71 -29.48
N GLY A 14 20.87 0.57 -29.32
CA GLY A 14 20.77 0.31 -28.53
C GLY A 14 20.38 0.49 -28.04
N LEU A 15 20.46 0.61 -27.73
CA LEU A 15 20.39 0.63 -26.99
C LEU A 15 19.69 0.81 -26.67
N VAL A 16 19.47 0.97 -26.78
CA VAL A 16 19.06 0.99 -26.20
C VAL A 16 18.44 0.85 -25.59
N GLY A 17 18.21 0.58 -25.57
CA GLY A 17 17.96 0.38 -24.79
C GLY A 17 17.69 0.50 -24.06
N THR A 18 17.53 0.78 -24.21
CA THR A 18 17.64 0.93 -23.42
C THR A 18 17.23 0.62 -22.52
N ALA A 19 17.31 0.61 -22.91
CA ALA A 19 17.36 -0.05 -21.62
C ALA A 19 16.74 0.81 -20.57
N VAL A 20 15.86 0.22 -19.79
CA VAL A 20 15.41 0.89 -18.59
C VAL A 20 16.59 0.91 -17.63
N LEU A 21 17.03 2.10 -17.29
CA LEU A 21 18.15 2.27 -16.38
C LEU A 21 17.66 2.24 -14.95
N ALA A 22 18.53 1.81 -14.05
CA ALA A 22 18.29 1.94 -12.64
C ALA A 22 17.98 3.40 -12.34
N GLY A 23 16.89 3.67 -11.66
CA GLY A 23 16.48 5.02 -11.36
C GLY A 23 15.37 5.56 -12.24
N ASP A 24 15.05 4.87 -13.33
CA ASP A 24 13.86 5.26 -14.08
C ASP A 24 12.61 5.06 -13.21
N VAL A 25 11.76 6.08 -13.16
CA VAL A 25 10.55 6.05 -12.37
C VAL A 25 9.37 5.73 -13.27
N THR A 26 8.73 4.60 -13.02
CA THR A 26 7.52 4.20 -13.73
C THR A 26 6.50 3.73 -12.70
N LEU A 27 5.24 3.61 -13.11
CA LEU A 27 4.22 3.07 -12.22
C LEU A 27 4.56 1.66 -11.77
N GLU A 28 5.29 0.91 -12.58
CA GLU A 28 5.67 -0.47 -12.24
C GLU A 28 6.91 -0.57 -11.37
N SER A 29 7.83 0.38 -11.52
CA SER A 29 9.11 0.32 -10.80
C SER A 29 9.03 0.85 -9.38
N VAL A 30 8.02 1.66 -9.06
CA VAL A 30 7.86 2.24 -7.72
C VAL A 30 7.03 1.33 -6.83
N PRO A 31 7.21 1.41 -5.50
CA PRO A 31 6.34 0.67 -4.59
C PRO A 31 4.92 1.22 -4.64
N PRO A 32 3.91 0.41 -4.29
CA PRO A 32 2.57 0.95 -4.14
C PRO A 32 2.50 1.92 -2.96
N VAL A 33 1.57 2.85 -3.05
CA VAL A 33 1.30 3.79 -1.95
C VAL A 33 -0.20 3.78 -1.65
N VAL A 34 -0.54 4.16 -0.41
CA VAL A 34 -1.94 4.31 -0.02
C VAL A 34 -2.49 5.57 -0.69
N VAL A 35 -3.60 5.43 -1.39
CA VAL A 35 -4.27 6.55 -2.06
C VAL A 35 -5.59 6.92 -1.41
N LYS A 36 -6.16 6.02 -0.60
CA LYS A 36 -7.45 6.27 0.06
C LYS A 36 -7.60 5.35 1.25
N THR A 37 -8.20 5.85 2.33
CA THR A 37 -8.61 5.03 3.46
C THR A 37 -10.05 5.36 3.83
N VAL A 38 -10.72 4.39 4.45
CA VAL A 38 -12.02 4.59 5.09
C VAL A 38 -11.90 4.03 6.50
N PRO A 39 -11.99 4.85 7.54
CA PRO A 39 -12.19 6.30 7.53
C PRO A 39 -10.97 7.03 6.96
N GLU A 40 -11.20 8.26 6.54
CA GLU A 40 -10.10 9.11 6.08
C GLU A 40 -9.20 9.48 7.26
N ALA A 41 -7.89 9.48 7.04
CA ALA A 41 -6.93 9.80 8.10
C ALA A 41 -7.20 11.19 8.66
N GLY A 42 -7.19 11.31 9.99
CA GLY A 42 -7.43 12.58 10.66
C GLY A 42 -8.89 12.86 10.97
N THR A 43 -9.82 12.01 10.53
CA THR A 43 -11.26 12.20 10.85
C THR A 43 -11.48 12.02 12.35
N ALA A 44 -12.22 12.95 12.97
CA ALA A 44 -12.42 12.96 14.41
C ALA A 44 -13.87 12.65 14.84
N ASP A 45 -14.74 12.33 13.88
CA ASP A 45 -16.17 12.10 14.14
C ASP A 45 -16.65 10.83 13.45
N VAL A 46 -15.82 9.82 13.43
CA VAL A 46 -16.17 8.53 12.81
C VAL A 46 -17.28 7.86 13.61
N ASP A 47 -18.28 7.34 12.90
CA ASP A 47 -19.36 6.59 13.53
C ASP A 47 -18.77 5.31 14.16
N PRO A 48 -18.95 5.09 15.48
CA PRO A 48 -18.45 3.89 16.13
C PRO A 48 -19.09 2.61 15.64
N LYS A 49 -20.19 2.69 14.90
CA LYS A 49 -20.82 1.51 14.27
C LYS A 49 -20.15 1.11 12.96
N LEU A 50 -19.18 1.87 12.48
CA LEU A 50 -18.43 1.50 11.30
C LEU A 50 -17.85 0.10 11.51
N ALA A 51 -18.14 -0.82 10.59
CA ALA A 51 -17.80 -2.22 10.74
C ALA A 51 -16.55 -2.63 9.97
N GLU A 52 -16.04 -1.77 9.10
CA GLU A 52 -14.92 -2.09 8.23
C GLU A 52 -14.01 -0.89 8.05
N ILE A 53 -12.71 -1.13 8.15
CA ILE A 53 -11.68 -0.17 7.76
C ILE A 53 -11.16 -0.62 6.40
N LYS A 54 -10.96 0.32 5.49
CA LYS A 54 -10.50 0.01 4.13
C LYS A 54 -9.28 0.81 3.76
N VAL A 55 -8.39 0.18 3.01
CA VAL A 55 -7.23 0.85 2.42
C VAL A 55 -7.19 0.53 0.93
N THR A 56 -7.02 1.57 0.11
CA THR A 56 -6.88 1.43 -1.34
C THR A 56 -5.47 1.85 -1.74
N PHE A 57 -4.85 1.03 -2.57
CA PHE A 57 -3.48 1.26 -3.03
C PHE A 57 -3.45 1.77 -4.47
N SER A 58 -2.32 2.34 -4.84
CA SER A 58 -2.09 2.91 -6.17
C SER A 58 -1.90 1.86 -7.26
N LYS A 59 -1.75 0.59 -6.89
CA LYS A 59 -1.45 -0.51 -7.82
C LYS A 59 -2.23 -1.74 -7.43
N ASP A 60 -2.30 -2.71 -8.35
CA ASP A 60 -2.84 -4.03 -8.04
C ASP A 60 -1.93 -4.74 -7.04
N MET A 61 -2.53 -5.34 -6.04
CA MET A 61 -1.83 -5.95 -4.92
C MET A 61 -1.91 -7.46 -4.98
N GLN A 62 -0.95 -8.14 -4.34
CA GLN A 62 -1.03 -9.58 -4.16
C GLN A 62 -2.20 -9.92 -3.28
N ASP A 63 -3.02 -10.86 -3.71
CA ASP A 63 -4.13 -11.37 -2.91
C ASP A 63 -3.60 -12.17 -1.72
N GLY A 64 -4.25 -12.05 -0.57
CA GLY A 64 -3.91 -12.83 0.61
C GLY A 64 -2.77 -12.26 1.45
N GLY A 65 -2.09 -11.21 1.00
CA GLY A 65 -1.03 -10.59 1.78
C GLY A 65 -1.50 -9.28 2.40
N TRP A 66 -1.36 -9.18 3.72
CA TRP A 66 -1.69 -7.92 4.41
C TRP A 66 -0.85 -7.78 5.67
N SER A 67 -0.62 -6.52 6.06
CA SER A 67 0.02 -6.16 7.32
C SER A 67 -0.69 -4.95 7.92
N TRP A 68 -1.77 -5.22 8.63
CA TRP A 68 -2.41 -4.26 9.51
C TRP A 68 -1.67 -4.36 10.85
N ALA A 69 -0.80 -3.39 11.13
CA ALA A 69 0.14 -3.55 12.23
C ALA A 69 -0.14 -2.60 13.39
N ILE A 70 0.32 -2.99 14.57
CA ILE A 70 0.06 -2.28 15.81
C ILE A 70 0.96 -1.04 15.89
N TYR A 71 0.36 0.11 16.13
CA TYR A 71 1.07 1.31 16.53
C TYR A 71 1.28 1.30 18.05
N THR A 72 0.18 1.24 18.80
CA THR A 72 0.19 0.87 20.20
C THR A 72 -0.89 -0.17 20.43
N LYS A 73 -0.72 -0.98 21.47
CA LYS A 73 -1.68 -2.03 21.76
C LYS A 73 -3.08 -1.45 22.01
N GLU A 74 -3.16 -0.34 22.72
CA GLU A 74 -4.44 0.27 23.10
C GLU A 74 -5.14 0.93 21.90
N SER A 75 -4.37 1.39 20.91
CA SER A 75 -4.95 2.10 19.77
C SER A 75 -5.30 1.18 18.60
N PHE A 76 -5.01 -0.10 18.71
CA PHE A 76 -5.37 -1.06 17.66
C PHE A 76 -6.83 -1.49 17.84
N PRO A 77 -7.63 -1.49 16.76
CA PRO A 77 -9.04 -1.86 16.89
C PRO A 77 -9.22 -3.34 17.14
N THR A 78 -10.34 -3.70 17.75
CA THR A 78 -10.74 -5.11 17.85
C THR A 78 -11.11 -5.61 16.46
N MET A 79 -10.44 -6.67 16.01
CA MET A 79 -10.74 -7.28 14.73
C MET A 79 -12.00 -8.15 14.84
N ASP A 80 -12.86 -8.06 13.84
CA ASP A 80 -14.10 -8.84 13.78
C ASP A 80 -14.10 -9.70 12.52
N GLY A 81 -13.02 -10.42 12.31
CA GLY A 81 -12.82 -11.30 11.18
C GLY A 81 -11.48 -11.07 10.52
N LYS A 82 -11.18 -11.87 9.51
CA LYS A 82 -9.92 -11.77 8.79
C LYS A 82 -9.96 -10.65 7.78
N PRO A 83 -8.83 -9.96 7.55
CA PRO A 83 -8.71 -9.05 6.42
C PRO A 83 -8.93 -9.77 5.11
N LYS A 84 -9.46 -9.06 4.13
CA LYS A 84 -9.65 -9.60 2.79
C LYS A 84 -9.64 -8.47 1.76
N TYR A 85 -9.31 -8.80 0.52
CA TYR A 85 -9.41 -7.85 -0.57
C TYR A 85 -10.82 -7.90 -1.16
N GLN A 86 -11.43 -6.72 -1.32
CA GLN A 86 -12.72 -6.62 -2.00
C GLN A 86 -12.53 -6.42 -3.51
N ASP A 87 -11.36 -5.91 -3.91
CA ASP A 87 -10.94 -5.82 -5.30
C ASP A 87 -9.40 -5.85 -5.30
N LYS A 88 -8.78 -5.71 -6.47
CA LYS A 88 -7.32 -5.87 -6.60
C LYS A 88 -6.51 -4.83 -5.85
N ARG A 89 -7.11 -3.72 -5.44
CA ARG A 89 -6.39 -2.59 -4.83
C ARG A 89 -6.89 -2.23 -3.45
N THR A 90 -7.98 -2.82 -2.98
CA THR A 90 -8.62 -2.42 -1.72
C THR A 90 -8.70 -3.60 -0.77
N CYS A 91 -8.03 -3.46 0.37
CA CYS A 91 -8.09 -4.44 1.45
C CYS A 91 -9.01 -3.94 2.56
N VAL A 92 -9.81 -4.85 3.10
CA VAL A 92 -10.83 -4.55 4.11
C VAL A 92 -10.45 -5.25 5.41
N LEU A 93 -10.49 -4.50 6.51
CA LEU A 93 -10.28 -5.01 7.86
C LEU A 93 -11.61 -4.93 8.62
N PRO A 94 -12.27 -6.06 8.90
CA PRO A 94 -13.47 -6.04 9.75
C PRO A 94 -13.10 -5.66 11.18
N VAL A 95 -13.86 -4.74 11.77
CA VAL A 95 -13.56 -4.22 13.12
C VAL A 95 -14.82 -4.01 13.94
N LYS A 96 -14.61 -3.91 15.25
CA LYS A 96 -15.58 -3.39 16.22
C LYS A 96 -14.94 -2.19 16.89
N LEU A 97 -15.56 -1.03 16.74
CA LEU A 97 -15.02 0.22 17.29
C LEU A 97 -15.82 0.63 18.53
N GLU A 98 -15.15 1.37 19.41
CA GLU A 98 -15.75 1.94 20.62
C GLU A 98 -15.97 3.42 20.42
N PRO A 99 -17.02 3.99 21.06
CA PRO A 99 -17.26 5.44 20.98
C PRO A 99 -16.15 6.24 21.67
N GLY A 100 -15.86 7.41 21.13
CA GLY A 100 -14.95 8.37 21.75
C GLY A 100 -13.51 7.93 21.86
N LYS A 101 -13.05 7.05 20.97
CA LYS A 101 -11.73 6.47 21.05
C LYS A 101 -10.88 6.83 19.82
N THR A 102 -9.60 7.09 20.05
CA THR A 102 -8.65 7.33 18.98
C THR A 102 -7.97 6.02 18.60
N TYR A 103 -7.95 5.72 17.30
CA TYR A 103 -7.33 4.54 16.75
C TYR A 103 -6.14 4.92 15.88
N ALA A 104 -5.09 4.12 15.94
CA ALA A 104 -3.92 4.28 15.09
C ALA A 104 -3.47 2.89 14.63
N ILE A 105 -3.36 2.72 13.31
CA ILE A 105 -3.07 1.43 12.68
C ILE A 105 -2.06 1.65 11.59
N TRP A 106 -0.98 0.84 11.58
CA TRP A 106 -0.05 0.83 10.46
C TRP A 106 -0.61 0.00 9.32
N VAL A 107 -0.55 0.54 8.12
CA VAL A 107 -0.69 -0.20 6.86
C VAL A 107 0.74 -0.42 6.37
N ASN A 108 1.27 -1.59 6.57
CA ASN A 108 2.70 -1.91 6.55
C ASN A 108 3.48 -1.09 7.58
N SER A 109 4.43 -1.73 8.22
CA SER A 109 5.36 -1.08 9.14
C SER A 109 6.77 -1.59 8.83
N ASP A 110 7.77 -1.03 9.50
CA ASP A 110 9.15 -1.49 9.35
C ASP A 110 9.32 -2.97 9.68
N LYS A 111 8.48 -3.48 10.57
CA LYS A 111 8.58 -4.87 11.05
C LYS A 111 7.64 -5.83 10.35
N SER A 112 6.64 -5.33 9.65
CA SER A 112 5.66 -6.15 8.96
C SER A 112 5.21 -5.43 7.70
N ALA A 113 5.50 -6.02 6.53
CA ALA A 113 5.32 -5.34 5.26
C ALA A 113 4.77 -6.29 4.19
N LEU A 114 3.65 -6.97 4.50
CA LEU A 114 3.06 -7.95 3.62
C LEU A 114 2.04 -7.37 2.64
N PHE A 115 1.72 -6.07 2.72
CA PHE A 115 1.01 -5.41 1.62
C PHE A 115 2.02 -5.19 0.50
N LYS A 116 1.92 -6.01 -0.54
CA LYS A 116 2.87 -5.98 -1.68
C LYS A 116 2.10 -5.93 -2.98
N ASP A 117 2.68 -5.24 -3.97
CA ASP A 117 2.12 -5.27 -5.32
C ASP A 117 2.37 -6.63 -5.98
N THR A 118 1.84 -6.82 -7.19
CA THR A 118 1.99 -8.10 -7.91
C THR A 118 3.44 -8.38 -8.29
N GLY A 119 4.29 -7.37 -8.28
CA GLY A 119 5.73 -7.53 -8.52
C GLY A 119 6.54 -7.80 -7.25
N GLY A 120 5.88 -7.86 -6.08
CA GLY A 120 6.56 -8.16 -4.82
C GLY A 120 7.11 -6.96 -4.08
N ARG A 121 6.80 -5.74 -4.53
CA ARG A 121 7.27 -4.53 -3.85
C ARG A 121 6.31 -4.18 -2.73
N SER A 122 6.86 -3.99 -1.53
CA SER A 122 6.06 -3.62 -0.36
C SER A 122 5.57 -2.17 -0.49
N ALA A 123 4.32 -1.94 -0.09
CA ALA A 123 3.76 -0.61 -0.04
C ALA A 123 4.52 0.25 0.97
N VAL A 124 4.65 1.53 0.65
CA VAL A 124 5.21 2.50 1.59
C VAL A 124 4.35 2.50 2.85
N PRO A 125 4.96 2.39 4.04
CA PRO A 125 4.18 2.39 5.28
C PRO A 125 3.31 3.63 5.42
N TYR A 126 2.11 3.42 5.94
CA TYR A 126 1.12 4.49 6.11
C TYR A 126 0.46 4.34 7.48
N LEU A 127 0.45 5.40 8.26
CA LEU A 127 -0.20 5.40 9.56
C LEU A 127 -1.59 6.01 9.44
N LEU A 128 -2.61 5.17 9.66
CA LEU A 128 -4.00 5.62 9.67
C LEU A 128 -4.39 5.95 11.11
N VAL A 129 -4.76 7.20 11.34
CA VAL A 129 -5.22 7.68 12.66
C VAL A 129 -6.58 8.33 12.49
N PHE A 130 -7.52 7.94 13.33
CA PHE A 130 -8.85 8.55 13.36
C PHE A 130 -9.44 8.42 14.76
N LYS A 131 -10.53 9.16 15.00
CA LYS A 131 -11.23 9.12 16.27
C LYS A 131 -12.73 8.91 16.03
N THR A 132 -13.33 8.08 16.86
CA THR A 132 -14.78 7.88 16.82
C THR A 132 -15.48 8.97 17.64
N LYS A 133 -16.68 9.32 17.20
CA LYS A 133 -17.52 10.21 18.00
C LYS A 133 -18.09 9.48 19.21
N LYS A 134 -18.52 10.25 20.18
CA LYS A 134 -19.12 9.70 21.40
C LYS A 134 -20.54 9.19 21.19
#